data_8f185cb0b5b30143fcc94c91586ee8ab
#
_entry.id   8f185cb0b5b30143fcc94c91586ee8ab
#
_cell.length_a   1.000
_cell.length_b   1.000
_cell.length_c   1.000
_cell.angle_alpha   90.00
_cell.angle_beta   90.00
_cell.angle_gamma   90.00
#
_symmetry.space_group_name_H-M   'P 1'
#
loop_
_entity.id
_entity.type
_entity.pdbx_description
1 polymer ?
#
loop_
_entity_poly.entity_id
_entity_poly.type
_entity_poly.pdbx_seq_one_letter_code
_entity_poly.pdbx_strand_id
1 'polypeptide(L)'
;KLSLDDLFSQIKAGNVKELPLIIKADVQGSVEAVKQSLTKLSNEEVVVKVIHGGVGAINESDVSLASASNAIIIGFNVRPDATAKSIAEREKVDVRLYKVIYQAIEDVEAAMKGMLDPVFEEKVIGHAVIRQLFKASGVGTIAGSYVLDGKFQRGCSCRITREGEQIYDGPLASLKRFKDDVKEVAAGYECGLVFQDFN
;
A
#
# COMPACT_ATOMS: atom_id res chain seq x y z
N LYS A 1 -1.50 -18.63 -18.75
CA LYS A 1 -2.52 -17.72 -19.32
C LYS A 1 -3.77 -17.84 -18.47
N LEU A 2 -4.07 -16.81 -17.71
CA LEU A 2 -5.36 -16.72 -17.01
C LEU A 2 -6.48 -16.70 -18.05
N SER A 3 -7.48 -17.56 -17.87
CA SER A 3 -8.68 -17.49 -18.67
C SER A 3 -9.57 -16.35 -18.17
N LEU A 4 -10.50 -15.88 -19.03
CA LEU A 4 -11.49 -14.88 -18.63
C LEU A 4 -12.33 -15.36 -17.44
N ASP A 5 -12.62 -16.65 -17.39
CA ASP A 5 -13.40 -17.25 -16.31
C ASP A 5 -12.64 -17.25 -14.97
N ASP A 6 -11.33 -17.50 -15.02
CA ASP A 6 -10.46 -17.40 -13.84
C ASP A 6 -10.40 -15.98 -13.33
N LEU A 7 -10.31 -15.01 -14.26
CA LEU A 7 -10.28 -13.59 -13.93
C LEU A 7 -11.58 -13.14 -13.24
N PHE A 8 -12.73 -13.54 -13.80
CA PHE A 8 -14.03 -13.25 -13.22
C PHE A 8 -14.20 -13.88 -11.82
N SER A 9 -13.71 -15.09 -11.65
CA SER A 9 -13.72 -15.78 -10.35
C SER A 9 -12.86 -15.05 -9.32
N GLN A 10 -11.70 -14.56 -9.70
CA GLN A 10 -10.83 -13.78 -8.84
C GLN A 10 -11.42 -12.41 -8.48
N ILE A 11 -12.06 -11.75 -9.43
CA ILE A 11 -12.76 -10.48 -9.18
C ILE A 11 -13.89 -10.68 -8.18
N LYS A 12 -14.67 -11.76 -8.33
CA LYS A 12 -15.74 -12.11 -7.38
C LYS A 12 -15.20 -12.44 -5.99
N ALA A 13 -14.02 -13.02 -5.90
CA ALA A 13 -13.37 -13.33 -4.64
C ALA A 13 -12.71 -12.11 -3.98
N GLY A 14 -12.73 -10.93 -4.62
CA GLY A 14 -12.12 -9.70 -4.11
C GLY A 14 -10.60 -9.66 -4.13
N ASN A 15 -9.95 -10.62 -4.81
CA ASN A 15 -8.50 -10.72 -4.89
C ASN A 15 -7.88 -9.85 -5.99
N VAL A 16 -8.68 -9.40 -6.96
CA VAL A 16 -8.24 -8.57 -8.07
C VAL A 16 -8.87 -7.19 -7.96
N LYS A 17 -8.05 -6.17 -8.02
CA LYS A 17 -8.50 -4.77 -8.01
C LYS A 17 -8.76 -4.30 -9.44
N GLU A 18 -9.72 -3.40 -9.62
CA GLU A 18 -10.03 -2.78 -10.90
C GLU A 18 -9.60 -1.32 -10.89
N LEU A 19 -8.94 -0.90 -11.97
CA LEU A 19 -8.64 0.50 -12.24
C LEU A 19 -9.53 0.97 -13.38
N PRO A 20 -10.65 1.65 -13.10
CA PRO A 20 -11.53 2.14 -14.15
C PRO A 20 -10.97 3.40 -14.78
N LEU A 21 -10.99 3.47 -16.11
CA LEU A 21 -10.51 4.60 -16.89
C LEU A 21 -11.56 5.08 -17.88
N ILE A 22 -11.58 6.39 -18.11
CA ILE A 22 -12.30 7.02 -19.20
C ILE A 22 -11.25 7.64 -20.15
N ILE A 23 -11.32 7.31 -21.43
CA ILE A 23 -10.35 7.76 -22.42
C ILE A 23 -11.02 8.74 -23.38
N LYS A 24 -10.44 9.94 -23.52
CA LYS A 24 -10.81 10.92 -24.50
C LYS A 24 -9.60 11.27 -25.36
N ALA A 25 -9.78 11.35 -26.64
CA ALA A 25 -8.74 11.71 -27.59
C ALA A 25 -9.28 12.60 -28.72
N ASP A 26 -8.37 13.18 -29.46
CA ASP A 26 -8.70 14.08 -30.57
C ASP A 26 -9.29 13.34 -31.78
N VAL A 27 -8.91 12.07 -31.99
CA VAL A 27 -9.40 11.23 -33.08
C VAL A 27 -9.69 9.81 -32.61
N GLN A 28 -10.59 9.10 -33.29
CA GLN A 28 -11.02 7.75 -32.91
C GLN A 28 -9.87 6.73 -32.90
N GLY A 29 -8.95 6.82 -33.85
CA GLY A 29 -7.77 5.96 -33.88
C GLY A 29 -6.90 6.09 -32.65
N SER A 30 -6.76 7.29 -32.11
CA SER A 30 -6.03 7.55 -30.86
C SER A 30 -6.75 6.97 -29.65
N VAL A 31 -8.08 7.07 -29.60
CA VAL A 31 -8.90 6.43 -28.53
C VAL A 31 -8.62 4.93 -28.47
N GLU A 32 -8.71 4.26 -29.61
CA GLU A 32 -8.49 2.81 -29.70
C GLU A 32 -7.04 2.43 -29.37
N ALA A 33 -6.06 3.18 -29.85
CA ALA A 33 -4.65 2.94 -29.57
C ALA A 33 -4.33 3.08 -28.07
N VAL A 34 -4.80 4.13 -27.44
CA VAL A 34 -4.61 4.38 -26.01
C VAL A 34 -5.31 3.30 -25.18
N LYS A 35 -6.55 2.98 -25.53
CA LYS A 35 -7.33 1.91 -24.89
C LYS A 35 -6.59 0.58 -24.92
N GLN A 36 -6.11 0.16 -26.08
CA GLN A 36 -5.38 -1.09 -26.22
C GLN A 36 -4.07 -1.08 -25.41
N SER A 37 -3.31 -0.01 -25.50
CA SER A 37 -2.04 0.11 -24.78
C SER A 37 -2.20 0.06 -23.26
N LEU A 38 -3.22 0.74 -22.73
CA LEU A 38 -3.48 0.76 -21.29
C LEU A 38 -4.09 -0.55 -20.78
N THR A 39 -4.99 -1.15 -21.56
CA THR A 39 -5.60 -2.43 -21.18
C THR A 39 -4.56 -3.56 -21.12
N LYS A 40 -3.54 -3.51 -21.94
CA LYS A 40 -2.42 -4.48 -21.92
C LYS A 40 -1.60 -4.45 -20.63
N LEU A 41 -1.68 -3.38 -19.86
CA LEU A 41 -0.99 -3.27 -18.57
C LEU A 41 -1.64 -4.12 -17.48
N SER A 42 -2.85 -4.58 -17.69
CA SER A 42 -3.56 -5.43 -16.72
C SER A 42 -2.73 -6.66 -16.36
N ASN A 43 -2.72 -7.00 -15.08
CA ASN A 43 -2.02 -8.14 -14.54
C ASN A 43 -2.91 -8.96 -13.60
N GLU A 44 -2.35 -9.91 -12.88
CA GLU A 44 -3.09 -10.78 -11.95
C GLU A 44 -3.64 -10.04 -10.73
N GLU A 45 -3.07 -8.88 -10.40
CA GLU A 45 -3.40 -8.11 -9.21
C GLU A 45 -4.33 -6.93 -9.49
N VAL A 46 -4.17 -6.28 -10.66
CA VAL A 46 -4.96 -5.11 -11.06
C VAL A 46 -5.38 -5.24 -12.52
N VAL A 47 -6.67 -5.07 -12.78
CA VAL A 47 -7.24 -5.03 -14.12
C VAL A 47 -7.52 -3.59 -14.51
N VAL A 48 -6.96 -3.14 -15.62
CA VAL A 48 -7.28 -1.85 -16.23
C VAL A 48 -8.57 -2.02 -17.04
N LYS A 49 -9.63 -1.34 -16.62
CA LYS A 49 -10.94 -1.41 -17.25
C LYS A 49 -11.32 -0.06 -17.84
N VAL A 50 -11.38 0.00 -19.16
CA VAL A 50 -11.87 1.21 -19.87
C VAL A 50 -13.39 1.17 -19.91
N ILE A 51 -14.03 2.01 -19.11
CA ILE A 51 -15.50 2.03 -18.99
C ILE A 51 -16.17 2.91 -20.04
N HIS A 52 -15.44 3.87 -20.62
CA HIS A 52 -15.91 4.73 -21.66
C HIS A 52 -14.74 5.28 -22.49
N GLY A 53 -14.94 5.41 -23.79
CA GLY A 53 -14.00 6.06 -24.70
C GLY A 53 -14.72 6.90 -25.71
N GLY A 54 -14.20 8.08 -26.02
CA GLY A 54 -14.82 8.99 -26.96
C GLY A 54 -13.85 10.02 -27.55
N VAL A 55 -14.28 10.62 -28.64
CA VAL A 55 -13.54 11.66 -29.37
C VAL A 55 -14.00 13.04 -28.89
N GLY A 56 -13.04 13.97 -28.83
CA GLY A 56 -13.28 15.36 -28.49
C GLY A 56 -12.88 15.74 -27.06
N ALA A 57 -13.22 16.96 -26.69
CA ALA A 57 -12.89 17.49 -25.38
C ALA A 57 -13.58 16.72 -24.25
N ILE A 58 -12.95 16.69 -23.09
CA ILE A 58 -13.53 16.13 -21.88
C ILE A 58 -14.71 17.03 -21.46
N ASN A 59 -15.90 16.47 -21.38
CA ASN A 59 -17.11 17.20 -21.08
C ASN A 59 -17.69 16.85 -19.70
N GLU A 60 -18.77 17.52 -19.32
CA GLU A 60 -19.46 17.32 -18.04
C GLU A 60 -19.90 15.86 -17.84
N SER A 61 -20.42 15.22 -18.90
CA SER A 61 -20.86 13.81 -18.81
C SER A 61 -19.71 12.86 -18.49
N ASP A 62 -18.53 13.11 -19.05
CA ASP A 62 -17.33 12.32 -18.77
C ASP A 62 -16.93 12.44 -17.29
N VAL A 63 -16.97 13.66 -16.75
CA VAL A 63 -16.64 13.92 -15.35
C VAL A 63 -17.68 13.29 -14.41
N SER A 64 -18.95 13.40 -14.74
CA SER A 64 -20.03 12.78 -13.95
C SER A 64 -19.89 11.27 -13.90
N LEU A 65 -19.59 10.63 -15.02
CA LEU A 65 -19.35 9.19 -15.09
C LEU A 65 -18.11 8.79 -14.27
N ALA A 66 -17.02 9.56 -14.36
CA ALA A 66 -15.82 9.32 -13.59
C ALA A 66 -16.06 9.45 -12.09
N SER A 67 -16.82 10.44 -11.66
CA SER A 67 -17.20 10.61 -10.26
C SER A 67 -18.01 9.42 -9.73
N ALA A 68 -19.01 8.99 -10.49
CA ALA A 68 -19.87 7.87 -10.11
C ALA A 68 -19.14 6.53 -10.09
N SER A 69 -18.15 6.35 -10.95
CA SER A 69 -17.40 5.09 -11.13
C SER A 69 -16.05 5.07 -10.42
N ASN A 70 -15.67 6.18 -9.79
CA ASN A 70 -14.35 6.38 -9.22
C ASN A 70 -13.22 6.16 -10.24
N ALA A 71 -13.44 6.62 -11.46
CA ALA A 71 -12.53 6.46 -12.60
C ALA A 71 -11.59 7.64 -12.77
N ILE A 72 -10.45 7.37 -13.41
CA ILE A 72 -9.50 8.40 -13.85
C ILE A 72 -9.80 8.73 -15.31
N ILE A 73 -9.82 10.02 -15.64
CA ILE A 73 -9.99 10.48 -17.01
C ILE A 73 -8.61 10.67 -17.65
N ILE A 74 -8.39 9.99 -18.76
CA ILE A 74 -7.18 10.10 -19.57
C ILE A 74 -7.52 10.88 -20.84
N GLY A 75 -6.99 12.09 -20.96
CA GLY A 75 -7.13 12.93 -22.14
C GLY A 75 -5.86 12.91 -23.00
N PHE A 76 -5.98 12.44 -24.25
CA PHE A 76 -4.87 12.37 -25.19
C PHE A 76 -5.05 13.41 -26.28
N ASN A 77 -4.20 14.45 -26.30
CA ASN A 77 -4.30 15.62 -27.17
C ASN A 77 -5.63 16.38 -27.06
N VAL A 78 -6.31 16.28 -25.94
CA VAL A 78 -7.56 17.00 -25.66
C VAL A 78 -7.48 17.65 -24.27
N ARG A 79 -8.40 18.57 -24.02
CA ARG A 79 -8.51 19.25 -22.73
C ARG A 79 -9.94 19.22 -22.24
N PRO A 80 -10.18 19.37 -20.93
CA PRO A 80 -11.52 19.55 -20.42
C PRO A 80 -12.05 20.94 -20.84
N ASP A 81 -13.36 21.01 -21.14
CA ASP A 81 -14.01 22.31 -21.27
C ASP A 81 -14.10 23.01 -19.89
N ALA A 82 -14.48 24.28 -19.89
CA ALA A 82 -14.50 25.08 -18.64
C ALA A 82 -15.45 24.48 -17.59
N THR A 83 -16.61 23.98 -18.00
CA THR A 83 -17.57 23.34 -17.11
C THR A 83 -17.03 22.04 -16.55
N ALA A 84 -16.47 21.18 -17.40
CA ALA A 84 -15.86 19.92 -16.99
C ALA A 84 -14.72 20.13 -16.00
N LYS A 85 -13.86 21.10 -16.24
CA LYS A 85 -12.77 21.45 -15.35
C LYS A 85 -13.25 21.84 -13.95
N SER A 86 -14.27 22.70 -13.88
CA SER A 86 -14.86 23.15 -12.62
C SER A 86 -15.49 21.99 -11.83
N ILE A 87 -16.22 21.13 -12.52
CA ILE A 87 -16.87 19.97 -11.89
C ILE A 87 -15.83 18.95 -11.42
N ALA A 88 -14.79 18.69 -12.22
CA ALA A 88 -13.70 17.78 -11.84
C ALA A 88 -12.99 18.24 -10.57
N GLU A 89 -12.75 19.52 -10.42
CA GLU A 89 -12.16 20.09 -9.22
C GLU A 89 -13.08 19.95 -8.00
N ARG A 90 -14.37 20.22 -8.17
CA ARG A 90 -15.39 20.10 -7.11
C ARG A 90 -15.60 18.66 -6.67
N GLU A 91 -15.72 17.73 -7.63
CA GLU A 91 -15.95 16.30 -7.37
C GLU A 91 -14.66 15.51 -7.09
N LYS A 92 -13.51 16.17 -7.14
CA LYS A 92 -12.19 15.55 -6.97
C LYS A 92 -11.93 14.41 -7.94
N VAL A 93 -12.35 14.58 -9.19
CA VAL A 93 -12.07 13.64 -10.27
C VAL A 93 -10.66 13.90 -10.80
N ASP A 94 -9.86 12.84 -10.90
CA ASP A 94 -8.51 12.91 -11.44
C ASP A 94 -8.57 12.96 -12.97
N VAL A 95 -8.15 14.09 -13.55
CA VAL A 95 -8.07 14.30 -14.99
C VAL A 95 -6.61 14.43 -15.37
N ARG A 96 -6.13 13.51 -16.19
CA ARG A 96 -4.74 13.45 -16.65
C ARG A 96 -4.66 13.70 -18.14
N LEU A 97 -3.86 14.68 -18.54
CA LEU A 97 -3.71 15.11 -19.92
C LEU A 97 -2.35 14.72 -20.48
N TYR A 98 -2.33 14.11 -21.66
CA TYR A 98 -1.12 13.60 -22.29
C TYR A 98 -1.01 13.99 -23.76
N LYS A 99 0.21 14.14 -24.22
CA LYS A 99 0.57 14.29 -25.63
C LYS A 99 1.37 13.09 -26.13
N VAL A 100 2.01 12.38 -25.22
CA VAL A 100 2.86 11.23 -25.50
C VAL A 100 2.32 10.02 -24.77
N ILE A 101 2.11 8.92 -25.48
CA ILE A 101 1.50 7.70 -24.91
C ILE A 101 2.34 7.08 -23.81
N TYR A 102 3.66 7.16 -23.84
CA TYR A 102 4.55 6.63 -22.80
C TYR A 102 4.30 7.24 -21.45
N GLN A 103 3.98 8.53 -21.37
CA GLN A 103 3.65 9.19 -20.11
C GLN A 103 2.35 8.64 -19.52
N ALA A 104 1.35 8.40 -20.36
CA ALA A 104 0.10 7.78 -19.93
C ALA A 104 0.33 6.36 -19.39
N ILE A 105 1.14 5.58 -20.08
CA ILE A 105 1.50 4.22 -19.66
C ILE A 105 2.22 4.23 -18.30
N GLU A 106 3.22 5.09 -18.14
CA GLU A 106 3.97 5.21 -16.87
C GLU A 106 3.08 5.60 -15.71
N ASP A 107 2.18 6.57 -15.90
CA ASP A 107 1.28 7.05 -14.87
C ASP A 107 0.23 6.00 -14.48
N VAL A 108 -0.29 5.25 -15.46
CA VAL A 108 -1.22 4.15 -15.19
C VAL A 108 -0.53 3.01 -14.46
N GLU A 109 0.70 2.65 -14.83
CA GLU A 109 1.49 1.67 -14.10
C GLU A 109 1.74 2.10 -12.66
N ALA A 110 2.07 3.37 -12.43
CA ALA A 110 2.25 3.92 -11.09
C ALA A 110 0.95 3.87 -10.28
N ALA A 111 -0.19 4.18 -10.89
CA ALA A 111 -1.49 4.08 -10.24
C ALA A 111 -1.86 2.63 -9.87
N MET A 112 -1.54 1.67 -10.74
CA MET A 112 -1.72 0.25 -10.45
C MET A 112 -0.90 -0.21 -9.24
N LYS A 113 0.36 0.19 -9.17
CA LYS A 113 1.22 -0.10 -8.01
C LYS A 113 0.69 0.51 -6.73
N GLY A 114 0.17 1.75 -6.80
CA GLY A 114 -0.43 2.44 -5.65
C GLY A 114 -1.72 1.79 -5.13
N MET A 115 -2.39 0.97 -5.93
CA MET A 115 -3.59 0.24 -5.51
C MET A 115 -3.28 -1.05 -4.74
N LEU A 116 -2.06 -1.55 -4.82
CA LEU A 116 -1.68 -2.80 -4.17
C LEU A 116 -1.60 -2.61 -2.65
N ASP A 117 -2.02 -3.65 -1.92
CA ASP A 117 -1.87 -3.67 -0.48
C ASP A 117 -0.39 -3.75 -0.11
N PRO A 118 0.05 -3.02 0.94
CA PRO A 118 1.45 -3.07 1.34
C PRO A 118 1.82 -4.50 1.77
N VAL A 119 2.96 -4.97 1.27
CA VAL A 119 3.54 -6.23 1.68
C VAL A 119 4.56 -5.92 2.77
N PHE A 120 4.32 -6.49 3.96
CA PHE A 120 5.22 -6.33 5.10
C PHE A 120 6.19 -7.50 5.16
N GLU A 121 7.46 -7.19 5.26
CA GLU A 121 8.52 -8.17 5.46
C GLU A 121 9.02 -8.08 6.90
N GLU A 122 9.16 -9.22 7.55
CA GLU A 122 9.80 -9.28 8.86
C GLU A 122 11.31 -9.11 8.70
N LYS A 123 11.84 -8.11 9.35
CA LYS A 123 13.27 -7.87 9.40
C LYS A 123 13.76 -7.95 10.85
N VAL A 124 14.70 -8.83 11.10
CA VAL A 124 15.34 -8.92 12.42
C VAL A 124 16.26 -7.72 12.58
N ILE A 125 15.99 -6.88 13.56
CA ILE A 125 16.75 -5.66 13.84
C ILE A 125 17.77 -5.83 14.96
N GLY A 126 17.66 -6.89 15.75
CA GLY A 126 18.61 -7.17 16.82
C GLY A 126 18.28 -8.43 17.61
N HIS A 127 19.23 -8.87 18.38
CA HIS A 127 19.12 -10.02 19.28
C HIS A 127 19.54 -9.62 20.69
N ALA A 128 18.86 -10.20 21.68
CA ALA A 128 19.20 -10.05 23.09
C ALA A 128 19.07 -11.37 23.83
N VAL A 129 19.83 -11.54 24.89
CA VAL A 129 19.73 -12.66 25.80
C VAL A 129 19.09 -12.19 27.12
N ILE A 130 18.12 -12.95 27.62
CA ILE A 130 17.49 -12.68 28.92
C ILE A 130 18.41 -13.26 30.00
N ARG A 131 18.90 -12.40 30.89
CA ARG A 131 19.80 -12.80 31.97
C ARG A 131 19.10 -12.94 33.31
N GLN A 132 18.07 -12.12 33.55
CA GLN A 132 17.37 -12.08 34.82
C GLN A 132 15.92 -11.65 34.65
N LEU A 133 15.04 -12.18 35.46
CA LEU A 133 13.63 -11.78 35.47
C LEU A 133 13.30 -11.05 36.77
N PHE A 134 12.57 -9.92 36.61
CA PHE A 134 12.11 -9.11 37.73
C PHE A 134 10.59 -9.00 37.68
N LYS A 135 9.96 -9.01 38.84
CA LYS A 135 8.53 -8.69 38.93
C LYS A 135 8.35 -7.31 39.51
N ALA A 136 7.63 -6.48 38.77
CA ALA A 136 7.32 -5.12 39.18
C ALA A 136 5.82 -4.95 39.42
N SER A 137 5.47 -4.31 40.51
CA SER A 137 4.08 -4.02 40.84
C SER A 137 3.46 -3.08 39.80
N GLY A 138 2.34 -3.51 39.18
CA GLY A 138 1.62 -2.74 38.16
C GLY A 138 2.17 -2.83 36.75
N VAL A 139 3.30 -3.49 36.53
CA VAL A 139 3.93 -3.65 35.21
C VAL A 139 3.97 -5.10 34.75
N GLY A 140 4.08 -6.05 35.69
CA GLY A 140 4.24 -7.47 35.41
C GLY A 140 5.70 -7.91 35.44
N THR A 141 6.05 -8.87 34.61
CA THR A 141 7.39 -9.43 34.54
C THR A 141 8.28 -8.59 33.61
N ILE A 142 9.41 -8.14 34.11
CA ILE A 142 10.43 -7.42 33.34
C ILE A 142 11.59 -8.39 33.05
N ALA A 143 11.91 -8.59 31.78
CA ALA A 143 13.04 -9.38 31.35
C ALA A 143 14.31 -8.51 31.32
N GLY A 144 15.18 -8.68 32.27
CA GLY A 144 16.52 -8.05 32.25
C GLY A 144 17.38 -8.70 31.20
N SER A 145 17.63 -8.00 30.10
CA SER A 145 18.26 -8.53 28.91
C SER A 145 19.52 -7.77 28.53
N TYR A 146 20.41 -8.45 27.84
CA TYR A 146 21.61 -7.86 27.27
C TYR A 146 21.51 -7.92 25.73
N VAL A 147 21.65 -6.78 25.08
CA VAL A 147 21.57 -6.70 23.61
C VAL A 147 22.88 -7.19 23.00
N LEU A 148 22.82 -8.29 22.25
CA LEU A 148 23.96 -8.97 21.64
C LEU A 148 24.39 -8.29 20.34
N ASP A 149 23.43 -7.96 19.49
CA ASP A 149 23.64 -7.30 18.21
C ASP A 149 22.46 -6.43 17.82
N GLY A 150 22.66 -5.57 16.84
CA GLY A 150 21.62 -4.69 16.34
C GLY A 150 21.13 -3.70 17.38
N LYS A 151 19.82 -3.48 17.38
CA LYS A 151 19.17 -2.58 18.33
C LYS A 151 17.74 -2.98 18.61
N PHE A 152 17.25 -2.67 19.80
CA PHE A 152 15.85 -2.80 20.16
C PHE A 152 15.20 -1.43 20.17
N GLN A 153 14.01 -1.35 19.56
CA GLN A 153 13.24 -0.11 19.51
C GLN A 153 11.91 -0.30 20.26
N ARG A 154 11.46 0.76 20.91
CA ARG A 154 10.15 0.79 21.53
C ARG A 154 9.07 0.61 20.46
N GLY A 155 8.13 -0.31 20.72
CA GLY A 155 7.05 -0.63 19.79
C GLY A 155 7.38 -1.72 18.77
N CYS A 156 8.58 -2.29 18.79
CA CYS A 156 8.90 -3.45 17.95
C CYS A 156 8.23 -4.72 18.49
N SER A 157 8.06 -5.72 17.63
CA SER A 157 7.65 -7.06 18.04
C SER A 157 8.86 -7.91 18.39
N CYS A 158 8.70 -8.78 19.36
CA CYS A 158 9.76 -9.67 19.84
C CYS A 158 9.34 -11.13 19.78
N ARG A 159 10.28 -12.00 19.45
CA ARG A 159 10.13 -13.45 19.62
C ARG A 159 11.06 -13.92 20.69
N ILE A 160 10.53 -14.72 21.63
CA ILE A 160 11.31 -15.33 22.69
C ILE A 160 11.47 -16.81 22.38
N THR A 161 12.71 -17.27 22.36
CA THR A 161 13.02 -18.69 22.22
C THR A 161 13.71 -19.21 23.48
N ARG A 162 13.34 -20.40 23.90
CA ARG A 162 13.95 -21.13 25.03
C ARG A 162 14.32 -22.52 24.54
N GLU A 163 15.61 -22.85 24.65
CA GLU A 163 16.14 -24.16 24.21
C GLU A 163 15.81 -24.49 22.75
N GLY A 164 15.83 -23.46 21.87
CA GLY A 164 15.51 -23.60 20.46
C GLY A 164 14.02 -23.56 20.11
N GLU A 165 13.14 -23.49 21.11
CA GLU A 165 11.70 -23.49 20.93
C GLU A 165 11.10 -22.13 21.19
N GLN A 166 10.27 -21.63 20.26
CA GLN A 166 9.61 -20.35 20.40
C GLN A 166 8.51 -20.41 21.45
N ILE A 167 8.63 -19.61 22.52
CA ILE A 167 7.65 -19.56 23.62
C ILE A 167 6.76 -18.34 23.60
N TYR A 168 7.13 -17.30 22.86
CA TYR A 168 6.37 -16.06 22.74
C TYR A 168 6.66 -15.36 21.43
N ASP A 169 5.62 -14.76 20.84
CA ASP A 169 5.71 -13.86 19.69
C ASP A 169 4.66 -12.77 19.87
N GLY A 170 5.08 -11.55 20.02
CA GLY A 170 4.17 -10.43 20.21
C GLY A 170 4.85 -9.10 20.40
N PRO A 171 4.06 -8.02 20.53
CA PRO A 171 4.59 -6.69 20.69
C PRO A 171 5.28 -6.47 22.04
N LEU A 172 6.27 -5.59 22.02
CA LEU A 172 6.95 -5.13 23.22
C LEU A 172 6.08 -4.06 23.89
N ALA A 173 5.63 -4.30 25.09
CA ALA A 173 4.80 -3.35 25.84
C ALA A 173 5.62 -2.16 26.35
N SER A 174 6.86 -2.39 26.74
CA SER A 174 7.73 -1.34 27.27
C SER A 174 9.20 -1.70 27.08
N LEU A 175 10.02 -0.69 26.82
CA LEU A 175 11.46 -0.80 26.73
C LEU A 175 12.09 0.15 27.77
N LYS A 176 12.82 -0.41 28.72
CA LYS A 176 13.43 0.35 29.82
C LYS A 176 14.92 0.09 29.90
N ARG A 177 15.65 1.13 30.29
CA ARG A 177 17.05 1.03 30.68
C ARG A 177 17.18 1.55 32.11
N PHE A 178 17.57 0.66 33.01
CA PHE A 178 17.48 0.90 34.45
C PHE A 178 16.02 1.19 34.86
N LYS A 179 15.69 2.37 35.34
CA LYS A 179 14.32 2.77 35.70
C LYS A 179 13.66 3.66 34.68
N ASP A 180 14.38 4.07 33.62
CA ASP A 180 13.93 5.02 32.64
C ASP A 180 13.39 4.35 31.38
N ASP A 181 12.26 4.87 30.87
CA ASP A 181 11.77 4.48 29.56
C ASP A 181 12.67 5.05 28.47
N VAL A 182 13.08 4.21 27.54
CA VAL A 182 13.91 4.60 26.41
C VAL A 182 13.26 4.23 25.08
N LYS A 183 13.63 4.93 24.03
CA LYS A 183 13.11 4.68 22.70
C LYS A 183 13.88 3.58 21.99
N GLU A 184 15.16 3.41 22.30
CA GLU A 184 16.05 2.50 21.60
C GLU A 184 17.20 2.07 22.54
N VAL A 185 17.61 0.80 22.40
CA VAL A 185 18.78 0.24 23.08
C VAL A 185 19.67 -0.42 22.03
N ALA A 186 20.93 0.01 21.95
CA ALA A 186 21.92 -0.54 21.03
C ALA A 186 22.62 -1.77 21.59
N ALA A 187 23.33 -2.50 20.72
CA ALA A 187 24.18 -3.63 21.12
C ALA A 187 25.22 -3.25 22.18
N GLY A 188 25.46 -4.14 23.12
CA GLY A 188 26.40 -3.93 24.23
C GLY A 188 25.80 -3.27 25.46
N TYR A 189 24.50 -2.96 25.45
CA TYR A 189 23.79 -2.38 26.59
C TYR A 189 22.77 -3.33 27.19
N GLU A 190 22.57 -3.21 28.47
CA GLU A 190 21.50 -3.94 29.19
C GLU A 190 20.19 -3.14 29.11
N CYS A 191 19.09 -3.87 29.07
CA CYS A 191 17.74 -3.27 29.06
C CYS A 191 16.71 -4.16 29.75
N GLY A 192 15.62 -3.56 30.15
CA GLY A 192 14.43 -4.26 30.65
C GLY A 192 13.36 -4.33 29.58
N LEU A 193 12.95 -5.52 29.22
CA LEU A 193 11.91 -5.76 28.24
C LEU A 193 10.63 -6.19 28.93
N VAL A 194 9.52 -5.52 28.64
CA VAL A 194 8.18 -5.91 29.09
C VAL A 194 7.39 -6.34 27.88
N PHE A 195 6.95 -7.58 27.88
CA PHE A 195 6.16 -8.16 26.79
C PHE A 195 4.68 -8.05 27.09
N GLN A 196 3.90 -7.73 26.07
CA GLN A 196 2.45 -7.62 26.20
C GLN A 196 1.84 -9.02 26.36
N ASP A 197 0.99 -9.18 27.38
CA ASP A 197 0.26 -10.45 27.65
C ASP A 197 1.16 -11.67 27.90
N PHE A 198 2.38 -11.47 28.35
CA PHE A 198 3.30 -12.54 28.73
C PHE A 198 3.72 -12.42 30.19
N ASN A 199 3.49 -13.49 30.97
CA ASN A 199 3.82 -13.59 32.38
C ASN A 199 4.88 -14.67 32.63
#